data_fdf8e0a564ec8192bc7b504a83db189b
#
_entry.id   fdf8e0a564ec8192bc7b504a83db189b
#
_cell.length_a   1.000
_cell.length_b   1.000
_cell.length_c   1.000
_cell.angle_alpha   90.00
_cell.angle_beta   90.00
_cell.angle_gamma   90.00
#
_symmetry.space_group_name_H-M   'P 1'
#
loop_
_entity.id
_entity.type
_entity.pdbx_description
1 polymer ?
#
loop_
_entity_poly.entity_id
_entity_poly.type
_entity_poly.pdbx_seq_one_letter_code
_entity_poly.pdbx_strand_id
1 'polypeptide(L)'
;MGRADVVLAAAKLLLPVREAGANRGRFVEAIIRFAGGDPGEPWCASFVYYIGRKMLGSGWPLPKTRSCDVLLEQGRAHHAVSEEPAPPKRGALFLILASDTDATHVGFIDEVMPDGRFTTVEGNSNDRGVRDGDGVVANVRDPKGPTRYAYLDWEGM
;
A
#
# COMPACT_ATOMS: atom_id res chain seq x y z
N MET A 1 4.37 7.64 -20.03
CA MET A 1 4.35 7.36 -18.57
C MET A 1 3.06 6.60 -18.26
N GLY A 2 3.20 5.41 -17.72
CA GLY A 2 2.04 4.58 -17.36
C GLY A 2 1.34 5.05 -16.09
N ARG A 3 0.14 4.50 -15.83
CA ARG A 3 -0.64 4.83 -14.61
C ARG A 3 0.16 4.50 -13.34
N ALA A 4 0.81 3.35 -13.32
CA ALA A 4 1.67 2.94 -12.21
C ALA A 4 2.82 3.92 -11.99
N ASP A 5 3.46 4.43 -13.05
CA ASP A 5 4.57 5.38 -12.93
C ASP A 5 4.13 6.68 -12.25
N VAL A 6 2.95 7.19 -12.62
CA VAL A 6 2.39 8.41 -12.03
C VAL A 6 2.11 8.21 -10.53
N VAL A 7 1.50 7.10 -10.18
CA VAL A 7 1.17 6.75 -8.78
C VAL A 7 2.44 6.57 -7.96
N LEU A 8 3.41 5.80 -8.46
CA LEU A 8 4.67 5.57 -7.76
C LEU A 8 5.50 6.86 -7.58
N ALA A 9 5.55 7.71 -8.59
CA ALA A 9 6.25 8.99 -8.49
C ALA A 9 5.62 9.87 -7.38
N ALA A 10 4.30 9.93 -7.32
CA ALA A 10 3.58 10.67 -6.28
C ALA A 10 3.80 10.07 -4.89
N ALA A 11 3.75 8.75 -4.75
CA ALA A 11 4.02 8.07 -3.49
C ALA A 11 5.43 8.39 -2.97
N LYS A 12 6.42 8.35 -3.84
CA LYS A 12 7.83 8.67 -3.50
C LYS A 12 8.02 10.12 -3.05
N LEU A 13 7.26 11.07 -3.59
CA LEU A 13 7.31 12.47 -3.15
C LEU A 13 6.89 12.62 -1.69
N LEU A 14 6.15 11.70 -1.13
CA LEU A 14 5.72 11.73 0.27
C LEU A 14 6.69 11.01 1.23
N LEU A 15 7.80 10.45 0.75
CA LEU A 15 8.81 9.81 1.62
C LEU A 15 9.29 10.71 2.79
N PRO A 16 9.38 12.05 2.68
CA PRO A 16 9.71 12.90 3.81
C PRO A 16 8.63 13.00 4.90
N VAL A 17 7.39 12.54 4.63
CA VAL A 17 6.28 12.65 5.60
C VAL A 17 6.55 11.76 6.81
N ARG A 18 6.48 12.35 8.00
CA ARG A 18 6.65 11.67 9.29
C ARG A 18 5.47 11.96 10.21
N GLU A 19 5.17 11.02 11.08
CA GLU A 19 4.20 11.20 12.14
C GLU A 19 4.71 12.19 13.19
N ALA A 20 3.76 12.92 13.79
CA ALA A 20 3.98 13.73 14.99
C ALA A 20 3.14 13.12 16.13
N GLY A 21 3.59 11.99 16.66
CA GLY A 21 2.83 11.12 17.56
C GLY A 21 2.17 9.97 16.79
N ALA A 22 1.68 8.96 17.50
CA ALA A 22 1.15 7.73 16.92
C ALA A 22 -0.03 8.00 15.97
N ASN A 23 0.17 7.76 14.68
CA ASN A 23 -0.80 8.01 13.59
C ASN A 23 -1.32 9.47 13.58
N ARG A 24 -0.47 10.41 13.96
CA ARG A 24 -0.78 11.83 14.08
C ARG A 24 0.17 12.68 13.23
N GLY A 25 -0.16 13.92 13.08
CA GLY A 25 0.58 14.91 12.33
C GLY A 25 -0.27 15.49 11.21
N ARG A 26 -0.02 16.75 10.87
CA ARG A 26 -0.87 17.51 9.94
C ARG A 26 -1.09 16.79 8.61
N PHE A 27 -0.03 16.26 8.03
CA PHE A 27 -0.12 15.60 6.72
C PHE A 27 -0.74 14.20 6.83
N VAL A 28 -0.34 13.44 7.85
CA VAL A 28 -0.89 12.10 8.12
C VAL A 28 -2.39 12.17 8.40
N GLU A 29 -2.83 13.12 9.22
CA GLU A 29 -4.25 13.32 9.51
C GLU A 29 -5.06 13.75 8.28
N ALA A 30 -4.47 14.54 7.38
CA ALA A 30 -5.10 14.89 6.11
C ALA A 30 -5.31 13.66 5.22
N ILE A 31 -4.32 12.76 5.13
CA ILE A 31 -4.42 11.48 4.41
C ILE A 31 -5.54 10.61 5.01
N ILE A 32 -5.55 10.48 6.33
CA ILE A 32 -6.56 9.68 7.05
C ILE A 32 -7.97 10.22 6.78
N ARG A 33 -8.18 11.53 6.91
CA ARG A 33 -9.48 12.17 6.67
C ARG A 33 -9.92 12.05 5.22
N PHE A 34 -9.00 12.16 4.28
CA PHE A 34 -9.31 11.99 2.84
C PHE A 34 -9.90 10.60 2.55
N ALA A 35 -9.42 9.57 3.24
CA ALA A 35 -9.96 8.21 3.14
C ALA A 35 -11.20 7.96 4.01
N GLY A 36 -11.67 8.99 4.73
CA GLY A 36 -12.87 8.92 5.57
C GLY A 36 -12.61 8.44 6.99
N GLY A 37 -11.36 8.45 7.45
CA GLY A 37 -10.95 8.05 8.78
C GLY A 37 -10.83 9.21 9.78
N ASP A 38 -10.59 8.85 11.02
CA ASP A 38 -10.35 9.77 12.13
C ASP A 38 -8.86 9.77 12.52
N PRO A 39 -8.32 10.93 12.98
CA PRO A 39 -6.95 11.02 13.45
C PRO A 39 -6.61 9.96 14.51
N GLY A 40 -5.45 9.36 14.39
CA GLY A 40 -4.98 8.29 15.28
C GLY A 40 -5.24 6.89 14.76
N GLU A 41 -6.00 6.73 13.68
CA GLU A 41 -6.20 5.43 13.04
C GLU A 41 -4.95 4.97 12.26
N PRO A 42 -4.73 3.65 12.09
CA PRO A 42 -3.77 3.13 11.13
C PRO A 42 -4.08 3.64 9.72
N TRP A 43 -3.05 4.00 8.95
CA TRP A 43 -3.26 4.74 7.71
C TRP A 43 -2.56 4.17 6.46
N CYS A 44 -2.14 2.91 6.47
CA CYS A 44 -1.53 2.27 5.30
C CYS A 44 -2.51 2.18 4.11
N ALA A 45 -3.73 1.73 4.32
CA ALA A 45 -4.75 1.69 3.28
C ALA A 45 -5.23 3.10 2.89
N SER A 46 -5.32 4.02 3.86
CA SER A 46 -5.63 5.43 3.61
C SER A 46 -4.60 6.10 2.71
N PHE A 47 -3.32 5.81 2.91
CA PHE A 47 -2.22 6.29 2.06
C PHE A 47 -2.38 5.81 0.61
N VAL A 48 -2.65 4.52 0.42
CA VAL A 48 -2.87 3.94 -0.92
C VAL A 48 -4.05 4.63 -1.62
N TYR A 49 -5.18 4.79 -0.92
CA TYR A 49 -6.34 5.47 -1.48
C TYR A 49 -6.03 6.93 -1.82
N TYR A 50 -5.37 7.65 -0.91
CA TYR A 50 -4.99 9.05 -1.12
C TYR A 50 -4.17 9.23 -2.39
N ILE A 51 -3.08 8.47 -2.54
CA ILE A 51 -2.21 8.56 -3.70
C ILE A 51 -2.96 8.20 -4.99
N GLY A 52 -3.62 7.04 -5.01
CA GLY A 52 -4.32 6.57 -6.20
C GLY A 52 -5.41 7.54 -6.65
N ARG A 53 -6.23 7.99 -5.72
CA ARG A 53 -7.35 8.90 -6.03
C ARG A 53 -6.88 10.30 -6.41
N LYS A 54 -5.83 10.82 -5.77
CA LYS A 54 -5.26 12.14 -6.13
C LYS A 54 -4.64 12.14 -7.52
N MET A 55 -3.98 11.05 -7.89
CA MET A 55 -3.28 10.98 -9.18
C MET A 55 -4.18 10.59 -10.34
N LEU A 56 -5.12 9.68 -10.13
CA LEU A 56 -5.93 9.11 -11.20
C LEU A 56 -7.41 9.53 -11.17
N GLY A 57 -7.84 10.26 -10.15
CA GLY A 57 -9.22 10.68 -10.02
C GLY A 57 -10.19 9.51 -10.11
N SER A 58 -11.20 9.60 -11.00
CA SER A 58 -12.15 8.51 -11.25
C SER A 58 -11.52 7.27 -11.91
N GLY A 59 -10.30 7.40 -12.43
CA GLY A 59 -9.55 6.27 -12.99
C GLY A 59 -8.90 5.36 -11.93
N TRP A 60 -8.94 5.72 -10.63
CA TRP A 60 -8.51 4.84 -9.55
C TRP A 60 -9.60 3.80 -9.28
N PRO A 61 -9.31 2.49 -9.47
CA PRO A 61 -10.38 1.48 -9.45
C PRO A 61 -10.77 1.00 -8.05
N LEU A 62 -9.89 1.22 -7.05
CA LEU A 62 -10.16 0.71 -5.70
C LEU A 62 -11.08 1.66 -4.92
N PRO A 63 -11.94 1.11 -4.03
CA PRO A 63 -12.91 1.91 -3.29
C PRO A 63 -12.25 2.82 -2.26
N LYS A 64 -13.00 3.82 -1.81
CA LYS A 64 -12.64 4.60 -0.64
C LYS A 64 -12.68 3.70 0.59
N THR A 65 -11.52 3.40 1.16
CA THR A 65 -11.42 2.51 2.31
C THR A 65 -10.19 2.80 3.16
N ARG A 66 -10.25 2.41 4.42
CA ARG A 66 -9.16 2.41 5.41
C ARG A 66 -8.77 0.98 5.78
N SER A 67 -9.40 0.00 5.17
CA SER A 67 -9.27 -1.41 5.49
C SER A 67 -8.47 -2.16 4.43
N CYS A 68 -7.41 -2.83 4.86
CA CYS A 68 -6.64 -3.74 4.00
C CYS A 68 -7.50 -4.95 3.59
N ASP A 69 -8.41 -5.41 4.45
CA ASP A 69 -9.32 -6.53 4.12
C ASP A 69 -10.25 -6.18 2.97
N VAL A 70 -10.78 -4.95 2.96
CA VAL A 70 -11.63 -4.46 1.87
C VAL A 70 -10.84 -4.43 0.55
N LEU A 71 -9.58 -4.00 0.57
CA LEU A 71 -8.73 -4.03 -0.63
C LEU A 71 -8.52 -5.46 -1.13
N LEU A 72 -8.24 -6.40 -0.24
CA LEU A 72 -8.08 -7.82 -0.57
C LEU A 72 -9.36 -8.40 -1.17
N GLU A 73 -10.49 -8.14 -0.54
CA GLU A 73 -11.81 -8.61 -0.99
C GLU A 73 -12.16 -8.05 -2.39
N GLN A 74 -11.98 -6.75 -2.57
CA GLN A 74 -12.24 -6.10 -3.86
C GLN A 74 -11.32 -6.63 -4.96
N GLY A 75 -10.04 -6.79 -4.67
CA GLY A 75 -9.09 -7.37 -5.61
C GLY A 75 -9.47 -8.79 -6.03
N ARG A 76 -9.89 -9.62 -5.08
CA ARG A 76 -10.36 -10.99 -5.35
C ARG A 76 -11.64 -11.01 -6.18
N ALA A 77 -12.58 -10.15 -5.88
CA ALA A 77 -13.84 -10.02 -6.64
C ALA A 77 -13.60 -9.67 -8.12
N HIS A 78 -12.51 -8.98 -8.43
CA HIS A 78 -12.09 -8.64 -9.79
C HIS A 78 -11.04 -9.58 -10.38
N HIS A 79 -10.73 -10.69 -9.72
CA HIS A 79 -9.67 -11.64 -10.13
C HIS A 79 -8.30 -10.98 -10.31
N ALA A 80 -8.02 -9.94 -9.53
CA ALA A 80 -6.81 -9.13 -9.61
C ALA A 80 -5.77 -9.43 -8.51
N VAL A 81 -6.00 -10.47 -7.71
CA VAL A 81 -5.08 -10.89 -6.63
C VAL A 81 -4.36 -12.17 -7.01
N SER A 82 -3.05 -12.18 -6.77
CA SER A 82 -2.19 -13.37 -6.87
C SER A 82 -1.40 -13.55 -5.57
N GLU A 83 -0.95 -14.78 -5.32
CA GLU A 83 -0.06 -15.14 -4.21
C GLU A 83 1.09 -16.00 -4.75
N GLU A 84 2.11 -16.22 -3.92
CA GLU A 84 3.19 -17.15 -4.29
C GLU A 84 2.64 -18.48 -4.82
N PRO A 85 3.21 -19.06 -5.88
CA PRO A 85 4.49 -18.71 -6.50
C PRO A 85 4.43 -17.61 -7.58
N ALA A 86 3.30 -16.95 -7.78
CA ALA A 86 3.24 -15.83 -8.71
C ALA A 86 4.16 -14.69 -8.26
N PRO A 87 4.95 -14.09 -9.17
CA PRO A 87 5.88 -13.03 -8.82
C PRO A 87 5.16 -11.72 -8.51
N PRO A 88 5.74 -10.86 -7.67
CA PRO A 88 5.28 -9.49 -7.52
C PRO A 88 5.43 -8.72 -8.84
N LYS A 89 4.59 -7.69 -9.03
CA LYS A 89 4.60 -6.84 -10.22
C LYS A 89 4.83 -5.39 -9.80
N ARG A 90 5.74 -4.70 -10.47
CA ARG A 90 5.97 -3.26 -10.29
C ARG A 90 4.66 -2.48 -10.48
N GLY A 91 4.36 -1.58 -9.57
CA GLY A 91 3.14 -0.77 -9.58
C GLY A 91 1.94 -1.41 -8.87
N ALA A 92 1.92 -2.72 -8.71
CA ALA A 92 0.88 -3.41 -7.93
C ALA A 92 0.97 -3.04 -6.45
N LEU A 93 -0.08 -3.37 -5.71
CA LEU A 93 -0.03 -3.35 -4.25
C LEU A 93 0.43 -4.70 -3.72
N PHE A 94 1.21 -4.70 -2.64
CA PHE A 94 1.37 -5.87 -1.81
C PHE A 94 0.46 -5.74 -0.58
N LEU A 95 -0.03 -6.86 -0.11
CA LEU A 95 -0.77 -7.00 1.14
C LEU A 95 -0.05 -8.04 2.00
N ILE A 96 0.07 -7.78 3.29
CA ILE A 96 0.56 -8.77 4.25
C ILE A 96 -0.66 -9.49 4.82
N LEU A 97 -0.65 -10.83 4.74
CA LEU A 97 -1.76 -11.66 5.19
C LEU A 97 -1.42 -12.34 6.52
N ALA A 98 -2.29 -12.17 7.51
CA ALA A 98 -2.29 -12.96 8.75
C ALA A 98 -3.12 -14.25 8.60
N SER A 99 -4.10 -14.23 7.68
CA SER A 99 -4.92 -15.38 7.29
C SER A 99 -5.44 -15.18 5.87
N ASP A 100 -6.22 -16.11 5.37
CA ASP A 100 -6.84 -16.01 4.02
C ASP A 100 -7.76 -14.78 3.87
N THR A 101 -8.26 -14.25 4.98
CA THR A 101 -9.22 -13.12 4.98
C THR A 101 -8.75 -11.91 5.77
N ASP A 102 -7.61 -12.00 6.44
CA ASP A 102 -7.07 -10.92 7.28
C ASP A 102 -5.79 -10.35 6.68
N ALA A 103 -5.90 -9.19 6.06
CA ALA A 103 -4.80 -8.39 5.55
C ALA A 103 -4.44 -7.31 6.57
N THR A 104 -3.19 -7.31 7.02
CA THR A 104 -2.74 -6.44 8.13
C THR A 104 -1.97 -5.21 7.68
N HIS A 105 -1.47 -5.17 6.44
CA HIS A 105 -0.69 -4.06 5.90
C HIS A 105 -0.78 -4.03 4.38
N VAL A 106 -0.56 -2.85 3.79
CA VAL A 106 -0.57 -2.63 2.34
C VAL A 106 0.42 -1.53 1.97
N GLY A 107 1.00 -1.63 0.78
CA GLY A 107 1.83 -0.60 0.19
C GLY A 107 2.00 -0.81 -1.31
N PHE A 108 2.72 0.10 -1.96
CA PHE A 108 3.04 0.02 -3.38
C PHE A 108 4.34 -0.76 -3.60
N ILE A 109 4.37 -1.60 -4.63
CA ILE A 109 5.59 -2.24 -5.13
C ILE A 109 6.26 -1.27 -6.10
N ASP A 110 7.49 -0.85 -5.77
CA ASP A 110 8.24 0.10 -6.60
C ASP A 110 9.09 -0.62 -7.66
N GLU A 111 9.94 -1.53 -7.23
CA GLU A 111 10.79 -2.31 -8.13
C GLU A 111 10.81 -3.78 -7.72
N VAL A 112 10.93 -4.67 -8.68
CA VAL A 112 11.15 -6.10 -8.45
C VAL A 112 12.59 -6.43 -8.80
N MET A 113 13.32 -7.01 -7.84
CA MET A 113 14.74 -7.37 -8.00
C MET A 113 14.87 -8.71 -8.73
N PRO A 114 16.04 -8.98 -9.37
CA PRO A 114 16.28 -10.25 -10.05
C PRO A 114 16.17 -11.50 -9.18
N ASP A 115 16.39 -11.37 -7.88
CA ASP A 115 16.28 -12.47 -6.90
C ASP A 115 14.85 -12.67 -6.37
N GLY A 116 13.87 -11.86 -6.86
CA GLY A 116 12.47 -11.93 -6.46
C GLY A 116 12.07 -11.04 -5.29
N ARG A 117 13.03 -10.44 -4.58
CA ARG A 117 12.72 -9.40 -3.59
C ARG A 117 12.16 -8.18 -4.28
N PHE A 118 11.47 -7.34 -3.55
CA PHE A 118 10.88 -6.11 -4.09
C PHE A 118 11.04 -4.94 -3.13
N THR A 119 11.24 -3.76 -3.70
CA THR A 119 11.22 -2.50 -2.96
C THR A 119 9.80 -1.92 -2.93
N THR A 120 9.51 -1.16 -1.91
CA THR A 120 8.16 -0.65 -1.66
C THR A 120 8.16 0.83 -1.30
N VAL A 121 6.97 1.46 -1.42
CA VAL A 121 6.65 2.73 -0.77
C VAL A 121 5.40 2.53 0.07
N GLU A 122 5.49 2.80 1.37
CA GLU A 122 4.49 2.43 2.34
C GLU A 122 4.15 3.60 3.26
N GLY A 123 2.87 3.79 3.52
CA GLY A 123 2.39 4.65 4.59
C GLY A 123 2.17 3.87 5.89
N ASN A 124 2.27 4.54 7.04
CA ASN A 124 2.14 3.91 8.36
C ASN A 124 3.12 2.75 8.57
N SER A 125 4.37 2.96 8.20
CA SER A 125 5.44 1.98 8.30
C SER A 125 6.71 2.65 8.84
N ASN A 126 7.73 1.87 9.14
CA ASN A 126 9.04 2.33 9.53
C ASN A 126 10.14 1.61 8.75
N ASP A 127 11.40 1.97 8.98
CA ASP A 127 12.54 1.37 8.29
C ASP A 127 12.69 -0.14 8.54
N ARG A 128 11.99 -0.69 9.54
CA ARG A 128 11.93 -2.12 9.84
C ARG A 128 10.76 -2.83 9.15
N GLY A 129 9.91 -2.09 8.43
CA GLY A 129 8.77 -2.63 7.68
C GLY A 129 7.60 -3.09 8.53
N VAL A 130 7.47 -2.62 9.77
CA VAL A 130 6.31 -2.93 10.62
C VAL A 130 5.19 -1.91 10.40
N ARG A 131 3.95 -2.32 10.62
CA ARG A 131 2.75 -1.53 10.37
C ARG A 131 2.65 -0.27 11.24
N ASP A 132 2.94 -0.41 12.53
CA ASP A 132 2.91 0.74 13.46
C ASP A 132 4.21 1.51 13.34
N GLY A 133 4.30 2.30 12.28
CA GLY A 133 5.50 3.00 11.87
C GLY A 133 5.47 4.47 12.14
N ASP A 134 6.44 5.17 11.53
CA ASP A 134 6.73 6.57 11.81
C ASP A 134 6.36 7.51 10.67
N GLY A 135 5.97 6.97 9.51
CA GLY A 135 5.66 7.80 8.34
C GLY A 135 5.56 7.03 7.04
N VAL A 136 5.87 7.73 5.95
CA VAL A 136 6.02 7.13 4.62
C VAL A 136 7.47 6.68 4.47
N VAL A 137 7.68 5.40 4.15
CA VAL A 137 9.03 4.81 4.04
C VAL A 137 9.15 3.90 2.82
N ALA A 138 10.39 3.73 2.36
CA ALA A 138 10.76 2.72 1.39
C ALA A 138 11.36 1.52 2.13
N ASN A 139 10.89 0.32 1.81
CA ASN A 139 11.37 -0.94 2.39
C ASN A 139 11.82 -1.91 1.30
N VAL A 140 12.54 -2.95 1.70
CA VAL A 140 12.81 -4.14 0.89
C VAL A 140 12.09 -5.31 1.53
N ARG A 141 11.32 -6.06 0.72
CA ARG A 141 10.55 -7.21 1.19
C ARG A 141 10.95 -8.46 0.42
N ASP A 142 10.91 -9.60 1.11
CA ASP A 142 11.34 -10.89 0.56
C ASP A 142 10.16 -11.88 0.59
N PRO A 143 9.63 -12.28 -0.59
CA PRO A 143 8.55 -13.27 -0.66
C PRO A 143 8.95 -14.65 -0.15
N LYS A 144 10.26 -14.97 -0.13
CA LYS A 144 10.80 -16.25 0.35
C LYS A 144 10.96 -16.29 1.86
N GLY A 145 10.73 -15.16 2.55
CA GLY A 145 10.76 -15.09 4.01
C GLY A 145 9.49 -15.64 4.65
N PRO A 146 9.35 -15.48 5.99
CA PRO A 146 8.20 -16.01 6.72
C PRO A 146 6.90 -15.24 6.52
N THR A 147 6.96 -14.03 5.99
CA THR A 147 5.78 -13.18 5.76
C THR A 147 5.01 -13.64 4.54
N ARG A 148 3.70 -13.83 4.69
CA ARG A 148 2.80 -14.17 3.58
C ARG A 148 2.32 -12.90 2.88
N TYR A 149 2.52 -12.83 1.56
CA TYR A 149 2.09 -11.72 0.72
C TYR A 149 1.00 -12.14 -0.26
N ALA A 150 0.07 -11.21 -0.51
CA ALA A 150 -0.79 -11.20 -1.69
C ALA A 150 -0.44 -9.97 -2.53
N TYR A 151 -0.58 -10.09 -3.84
CA TYR A 151 -0.30 -9.00 -4.79
C TYR A 151 -1.60 -8.62 -5.50
N LEU A 152 -1.95 -7.32 -5.46
CA LEU A 152 -3.16 -6.81 -6.08
C LEU A 152 -2.79 -5.94 -7.29
N ASP A 153 -3.07 -6.45 -8.50
CA ASP A 153 -2.86 -5.72 -9.75
C ASP A 153 -4.07 -4.84 -10.08
N TRP A 154 -4.10 -3.66 -9.47
CA TRP A 154 -5.19 -2.70 -9.65
C TRP A 154 -5.28 -2.13 -11.08
N GLU A 155 -4.20 -2.19 -11.87
CA GLU A 155 -4.24 -1.76 -13.27
C GLU A 155 -5.08 -2.68 -14.15
N GLY A 156 -5.26 -3.92 -13.72
CA GLY A 156 -6.08 -4.92 -14.39
C GLY A 156 -7.57 -4.88 -14.03
N MET A 157 -7.98 -3.97 -13.17
CA MET A 157 -9.37 -3.86 -12.69
C MET A 157 -10.22 -2.92 -13.54
#